data_9deb949fe3ec381fbad54ba2b84e471f
#
_entry.id   9deb949fe3ec381fbad54ba2b84e471f
#
_cell.length_a   1.000
_cell.length_b   1.000
_cell.length_c   1.000
_cell.angle_alpha   90.00
_cell.angle_beta   90.00
_cell.angle_gamma   90.00
#
_symmetry.space_group_name_H-M   'P 1'
#
loop_
_entity.id
_entity.type
_entity.pdbx_description
1 polymer ?
#
loop_
_entity_poly.entity_id
_entity_poly.type
_entity_poly.pdbx_seq_one_letter_code
_entity_poly.pdbx_strand_id
1 'polypeptide(L)'
;PVEQIPSLRSIPNLNVFRPGDATEVAECWLLAIKSENPSVLALSRQGCEHFRNSYESSNKCELGGYEIESDSSKPKVCIIATGSEVSIAREVKKELSQEGISCRVISMPSFELFDQQPDEYKKALLETDGIRIGIEASIGFGWDKYLGDNGFFVGMNGFGASAPAPDLFDYFEINKEHVLKIIKEKL
;
A
#
# COMPACT_ATOMS: atom_id res chain seq x y z
N PRO A 1 -10.35 -14.77 -7.62
CA PRO A 1 -9.47 -14.11 -8.60
C PRO A 1 -8.55 -13.13 -7.88
N VAL A 2 -7.27 -13.12 -8.26
CA VAL A 2 -6.22 -12.34 -7.61
C VAL A 2 -5.52 -11.38 -8.58
N GLU A 3 -5.79 -11.56 -9.88
CA GLU A 3 -5.22 -10.80 -10.98
C GLU A 3 -6.04 -9.57 -11.38
N GLN A 4 -7.23 -9.37 -10.83
CA GLN A 4 -8.17 -8.32 -11.28
C GLN A 4 -7.64 -6.91 -11.05
N ILE A 5 -7.08 -6.62 -9.89
CA ILE A 5 -6.52 -5.28 -9.62
C ILE A 5 -5.36 -4.96 -10.57
N PRO A 6 -4.33 -5.80 -10.75
CA PRO A 6 -3.29 -5.56 -11.74
C PRO A 6 -3.82 -5.48 -13.18
N SER A 7 -4.79 -6.30 -13.54
CA SER A 7 -5.42 -6.25 -14.87
C SER A 7 -6.14 -4.92 -15.11
N LEU A 8 -6.85 -4.40 -14.12
CA LEU A 8 -7.48 -3.09 -14.20
C LEU A 8 -6.45 -1.96 -14.34
N ARG A 9 -5.36 -2.01 -13.58
CA ARG A 9 -4.24 -1.06 -13.67
C ARG A 9 -3.52 -1.10 -15.02
N SER A 10 -3.65 -2.17 -15.80
CA SER A 10 -3.10 -2.26 -17.15
C SER A 10 -3.96 -1.60 -18.23
N ILE A 11 -5.19 -1.18 -17.92
CA ILE A 11 -6.11 -0.55 -18.86
C ILE A 11 -5.75 0.94 -18.98
N PRO A 12 -5.39 1.43 -20.19
CA PRO A 12 -5.07 2.84 -20.38
C PRO A 12 -6.23 3.76 -19.97
N ASN A 13 -5.91 4.87 -19.33
CA ASN A 13 -6.86 5.89 -18.88
C ASN A 13 -7.92 5.40 -17.88
N LEU A 14 -7.71 4.28 -17.21
CA LEU A 14 -8.53 3.84 -16.10
C LEU A 14 -7.84 4.18 -14.78
N ASN A 15 -8.51 4.91 -13.90
CA ASN A 15 -8.03 5.14 -12.54
C ASN A 15 -8.48 3.99 -11.64
N VAL A 16 -7.56 3.39 -10.91
CA VAL A 16 -7.86 2.33 -9.95
C VAL A 16 -7.52 2.84 -8.55
N PHE A 17 -8.54 2.92 -7.70
CA PHE A 17 -8.41 3.34 -6.32
C PHE A 17 -8.60 2.16 -5.38
N ARG A 18 -7.68 2.03 -4.44
CA ARG A 18 -7.72 1.02 -3.38
C ARG A 18 -7.50 1.67 -2.00
N PRO A 19 -8.51 2.40 -1.50
CA PRO A 19 -8.41 3.15 -0.24
C PRO A 19 -8.34 2.22 0.98
N GLY A 20 -7.57 2.60 1.99
CA GLY A 20 -7.32 1.82 3.21
C GLY A 20 -8.19 2.23 4.40
N ASP A 21 -8.77 3.43 4.41
CA ASP A 21 -9.68 3.89 5.47
C ASP A 21 -10.85 4.75 4.94
N ALA A 22 -11.74 5.17 5.83
CA ALA A 22 -12.92 5.95 5.45
C ALA A 22 -12.57 7.33 4.86
N THR A 23 -11.49 7.97 5.32
CA THR A 23 -11.05 9.25 4.79
C THR A 23 -10.53 9.07 3.36
N GLU A 24 -9.69 8.06 3.13
CA GLU A 24 -9.24 7.74 1.77
C GLU A 24 -10.39 7.36 0.85
N VAL A 25 -11.42 6.65 1.34
CA VAL A 25 -12.62 6.36 0.54
C VAL A 25 -13.28 7.66 0.07
N ALA A 26 -13.50 8.62 0.97
CA ALA A 26 -14.11 9.90 0.62
C ALA A 26 -13.24 10.71 -0.36
N GLU A 27 -11.94 10.74 -0.13
CA GLU A 27 -10.97 11.41 -0.99
C GLU A 27 -10.91 10.79 -2.39
N CYS A 28 -10.85 9.46 -2.49
CA CYS A 28 -10.85 8.74 -3.76
C CYS A 28 -12.18 8.92 -4.53
N TRP A 29 -13.32 8.94 -3.83
CA TRP A 29 -14.60 9.27 -4.46
C TRP A 29 -14.61 10.66 -5.06
N LEU A 30 -14.10 11.65 -4.35
CA LEU A 30 -14.01 13.01 -4.86
C LEU A 30 -13.13 13.09 -6.12
N LEU A 31 -12.00 12.38 -6.13
CA LEU A 31 -11.11 12.30 -7.30
C LEU A 31 -11.79 11.60 -8.49
N ALA A 32 -12.47 10.48 -8.22
CA ALA A 32 -13.20 9.74 -9.25
C ALA A 32 -14.30 10.60 -9.92
N ILE A 33 -15.07 11.37 -9.11
CA ILE A 33 -16.12 12.25 -9.63
C ILE A 33 -15.57 13.42 -10.44
N LYS A 34 -14.40 13.96 -10.06
CA LYS A 34 -13.75 15.08 -10.76
C LYS A 34 -12.98 14.64 -11.99
N SER A 35 -12.65 13.36 -12.12
CA SER A 35 -11.87 12.84 -13.24
C SER A 35 -12.70 12.76 -14.50
N GLU A 36 -12.08 13.10 -15.65
CA GLU A 36 -12.64 12.83 -16.98
C GLU A 36 -12.47 11.35 -17.40
N ASN A 37 -11.55 10.64 -16.74
CA ASN A 37 -11.30 9.23 -16.96
C ASN A 37 -12.22 8.35 -16.12
N PRO A 38 -12.63 7.16 -16.61
CA PRO A 38 -13.34 6.19 -15.82
C PRO A 38 -12.52 5.78 -14.58
N SER A 39 -13.21 5.45 -13.50
CA SER A 39 -12.57 5.11 -12.23
C SER A 39 -13.19 3.85 -11.62
N VAL A 40 -12.35 3.01 -11.03
CA VAL A 40 -12.76 1.85 -10.23
C VAL A 40 -12.31 2.05 -8.79
N LEU A 41 -13.23 1.89 -7.85
CA LEU A 41 -12.92 1.87 -6.42
C LEU A 41 -13.03 0.43 -5.92
N ALA A 42 -11.89 -0.18 -5.57
CA ALA A 42 -11.81 -1.53 -5.00
C ALA A 42 -11.85 -1.43 -3.47
N LEU A 43 -13.05 -1.46 -2.92
CA LEU A 43 -13.29 -1.32 -1.49
C LEU A 43 -13.18 -2.67 -0.78
N SER A 44 -12.69 -2.67 0.47
CA SER A 44 -12.67 -3.86 1.32
C SER A 44 -14.08 -4.23 1.77
N ARG A 45 -14.35 -5.53 1.90
CA ARG A 45 -15.60 -6.04 2.46
C ARG A 45 -15.64 -5.93 3.98
N GLN A 46 -14.51 -6.15 4.64
CA GLN A 46 -14.35 -6.02 6.09
C GLN A 46 -14.08 -4.57 6.50
N GLY A 47 -14.33 -4.26 7.76
CA GLY A 47 -13.94 -2.97 8.34
C GLY A 47 -12.44 -2.80 8.33
N CYS A 48 -11.97 -1.59 8.00
CA CYS A 48 -10.57 -1.20 8.08
C CYS A 48 -10.37 -0.26 9.26
N GLU A 49 -9.20 -0.34 9.88
CA GLU A 49 -8.81 0.60 10.93
C GLU A 49 -8.68 2.00 10.35
N HIS A 50 -9.21 2.99 11.06
CA HIS A 50 -9.07 4.39 10.68
C HIS A 50 -7.70 4.90 11.11
N PHE A 51 -6.89 5.35 10.16
CA PHE A 51 -5.52 5.81 10.46
C PHE A 51 -5.32 7.32 10.27
N ARG A 52 -6.20 8.00 9.55
CA ARG A 52 -6.17 9.46 9.37
C ARG A 52 -7.09 10.15 10.37
N ASN A 53 -6.59 10.35 11.59
CA ASN A 53 -7.36 10.85 12.72
C ASN A 53 -7.35 12.39 12.87
N SER A 54 -6.61 13.12 12.03
CA SER A 54 -6.55 14.58 12.03
C SER A 54 -7.21 15.16 10.78
N TYR A 55 -7.88 16.30 10.94
CA TYR A 55 -8.39 17.03 9.78
C TYR A 55 -7.24 17.59 8.95
N GLU A 56 -7.28 17.34 7.67
CA GLU A 56 -6.40 17.94 6.66
C GLU A 56 -7.25 18.58 5.57
N SER A 57 -6.87 19.81 5.16
CA SER A 57 -7.60 20.55 4.12
C SER A 57 -7.28 20.06 2.70
N SER A 58 -6.17 19.33 2.53
CA SER A 58 -5.74 18.77 1.24
C SER A 58 -6.16 17.33 1.09
N ASN A 59 -6.56 16.96 -0.11
CA ASN A 59 -6.81 15.55 -0.48
C ASN A 59 -5.47 14.84 -0.70
N LYS A 60 -5.07 13.97 0.23
CA LYS A 60 -3.80 13.24 0.13
C LYS A 60 -3.80 12.19 -0.97
N CYS A 61 -4.96 11.63 -1.29
CA CYS A 61 -5.08 10.63 -2.35
C CYS A 61 -4.80 11.22 -3.75
N GLU A 62 -4.78 12.55 -3.94
CA GLU A 62 -4.32 13.21 -5.17
C GLU A 62 -2.87 12.87 -5.52
N LEU A 63 -2.06 12.58 -4.51
CA LEU A 63 -0.67 12.17 -4.67
C LEU A 63 -0.53 10.72 -5.15
N GLY A 64 -1.61 9.94 -5.12
CA GLY A 64 -1.62 8.52 -5.47
C GLY A 64 -0.91 7.61 -4.47
N GLY A 65 0.10 8.12 -3.78
CA GLY A 65 0.83 7.50 -2.68
C GLY A 65 1.40 8.56 -1.75
N TYR A 66 1.32 8.37 -0.45
CA TYR A 66 1.80 9.36 0.54
C TYR A 66 2.23 8.68 1.84
N GLU A 67 3.10 9.36 2.59
CA GLU A 67 3.56 8.90 3.90
C GLU A 67 2.45 9.03 4.94
N ILE A 68 2.19 7.93 5.67
CA ILE A 68 1.30 7.92 6.84
C ILE A 68 2.11 8.15 8.11
N GLU A 69 3.19 7.40 8.27
CA GLU A 69 4.04 7.39 9.45
C GLU A 69 5.49 7.16 9.07
N SER A 70 6.44 7.85 9.71
CA SER A 70 7.87 7.61 9.51
C SER A 70 8.67 7.93 10.77
N ASP A 71 9.72 7.14 11.01
CA ASP A 71 10.68 7.35 12.09
C ASP A 71 11.90 8.15 11.64
N SER A 72 12.12 8.27 10.31
CA SER A 72 13.29 8.91 9.73
C SER A 72 13.03 9.35 8.28
N SER A 73 13.76 10.35 7.81
CA SER A 73 13.76 10.74 6.40
C SER A 73 14.31 9.65 5.48
N LYS A 74 15.27 8.86 5.99
CA LYS A 74 15.83 7.68 5.30
C LYS A 74 15.75 6.44 6.21
N PRO A 75 14.59 5.80 6.28
CA PRO A 75 14.39 4.65 7.15
C PRO A 75 15.14 3.42 6.63
N LYS A 76 15.38 2.44 7.51
CA LYS A 76 15.91 1.12 7.13
C LYS A 76 14.87 0.29 6.37
N VAL A 77 13.60 0.51 6.65
CA VAL A 77 12.49 -0.21 6.01
C VAL A 77 11.47 0.80 5.49
N CYS A 78 11.05 0.64 4.24
CA CYS A 78 9.96 1.40 3.65
C CYS A 78 8.86 0.41 3.24
N ILE A 79 7.71 0.46 3.91
CA ILE A 79 6.57 -0.41 3.63
C ILE A 79 5.55 0.37 2.83
N ILE A 80 5.15 -0.17 1.68
CA ILE A 80 4.15 0.40 0.79
C ILE A 80 2.96 -0.54 0.78
N ALA A 81 1.79 -0.05 1.15
CA ALA A 81 0.59 -0.88 1.20
C ALA A 81 -0.61 -0.19 0.54
N THR A 82 -1.60 -0.98 0.14
CA THR A 82 -2.85 -0.50 -0.45
C THR A 82 -4.05 -1.06 0.31
N GLY A 83 -5.14 -0.35 0.35
CA GLY A 83 -6.39 -0.87 0.93
C GLY A 83 -6.26 -1.36 2.36
N SER A 84 -6.89 -2.49 2.66
CA SER A 84 -6.89 -3.10 4.00
C SER A 84 -5.50 -3.48 4.51
N GLU A 85 -4.53 -3.70 3.64
CA GLU A 85 -3.17 -4.11 4.00
C GLU A 85 -2.34 -2.96 4.63
N VAL A 86 -2.83 -1.72 4.57
CA VAL A 86 -2.24 -0.58 5.28
C VAL A 86 -2.21 -0.82 6.80
N SER A 87 -3.23 -1.48 7.35
CA SER A 87 -3.24 -1.82 8.78
C SER A 87 -2.10 -2.78 9.15
N ILE A 88 -1.83 -3.78 8.31
CA ILE A 88 -0.70 -4.72 8.50
C ILE A 88 0.64 -3.95 8.48
N ALA A 89 0.82 -3.03 7.52
CA ALA A 89 2.03 -2.21 7.42
C ALA A 89 2.27 -1.38 8.69
N ARG A 90 1.21 -0.81 9.27
CA ARG A 90 1.27 -0.03 10.52
C ARG A 90 1.62 -0.90 11.74
N GLU A 91 1.04 -2.10 11.83
CA GLU A 91 1.39 -3.05 12.88
C GLU A 91 2.86 -3.48 12.80
N VAL A 92 3.35 -3.77 11.59
CA VAL A 92 4.78 -4.08 11.36
C VAL A 92 5.66 -2.92 11.78
N LYS A 93 5.34 -1.69 11.39
CA LYS A 93 6.11 -0.49 11.79
C LYS A 93 6.18 -0.36 13.31
N LYS A 94 5.06 -0.55 14.00
CA LYS A 94 5.01 -0.46 15.46
C LYS A 94 5.98 -1.45 16.13
N GLU A 95 6.06 -2.67 15.62
CA GLU A 95 6.98 -3.69 16.14
C GLU A 95 8.45 -3.33 15.86
N LEU A 96 8.76 -2.93 14.60
CA LEU A 96 10.11 -2.52 14.21
C LEU A 96 10.60 -1.32 15.03
N SER A 97 9.73 -0.34 15.32
CA SER A 97 10.09 0.82 16.13
C SER A 97 10.46 0.41 17.57
N GLN A 98 9.81 -0.61 18.15
CA GLN A 98 10.16 -1.15 19.46
C GLN A 98 11.53 -1.85 19.46
N GLU A 99 11.92 -2.43 18.32
CA GLU A 99 13.23 -3.05 18.11
C GLU A 99 14.32 -2.04 17.69
N GLY A 100 13.98 -0.74 17.60
CA GLY A 100 14.92 0.31 17.19
C GLY A 100 15.23 0.34 15.69
N ILE A 101 14.43 -0.33 14.86
CA ILE A 101 14.56 -0.34 13.41
C ILE A 101 13.65 0.75 12.83
N SER A 102 14.24 1.75 12.19
CA SER A 102 13.49 2.85 11.58
C SER A 102 12.66 2.37 10.38
N CYS A 103 11.39 2.74 10.36
CA CYS A 103 10.44 2.32 9.35
C CYS A 103 9.55 3.48 8.88
N ARG A 104 9.22 3.47 7.59
CA ARG A 104 8.21 4.34 6.96
C ARG A 104 7.07 3.50 6.46
N VAL A 105 5.84 3.98 6.64
CA VAL A 105 4.62 3.41 6.05
C VAL A 105 4.05 4.40 5.03
N ILE A 106 3.82 3.90 3.83
CA ILE A 106 3.19 4.60 2.72
C ILE A 106 1.86 3.94 2.41
N SER A 107 0.76 4.72 2.39
CA SER A 107 -0.46 4.31 1.71
C SER A 107 -0.35 4.68 0.24
N MET A 108 -0.68 3.74 -0.65
CA MET A 108 -0.66 3.95 -2.09
C MET A 108 -2.03 3.63 -2.70
N PRO A 109 -3.04 4.48 -2.48
CA PRO A 109 -4.40 4.24 -2.96
C PRO A 109 -4.55 4.24 -4.48
N SER A 110 -3.64 4.86 -5.26
CA SER A 110 -3.69 4.82 -6.72
C SER A 110 -2.31 4.87 -7.36
N PHE A 111 -1.95 3.84 -8.11
CA PHE A 111 -0.69 3.77 -8.86
C PHE A 111 -0.66 4.80 -9.99
N GLU A 112 -1.77 4.99 -10.67
CA GLU A 112 -1.90 5.89 -11.82
C GLU A 112 -1.63 7.34 -11.42
N LEU A 113 -2.18 7.79 -10.29
CA LEU A 113 -1.93 9.12 -9.78
C LEU A 113 -0.51 9.29 -9.23
N PHE A 114 0.03 8.25 -8.58
CA PHE A 114 1.41 8.29 -8.10
C PHE A 114 2.42 8.37 -9.25
N ASP A 115 2.20 7.64 -10.32
CA ASP A 115 3.06 7.67 -11.50
C ASP A 115 3.12 9.06 -12.16
N GLN A 116 2.05 9.85 -12.07
CA GLN A 116 1.96 11.21 -12.58
C GLN A 116 2.69 12.24 -11.70
N GLN A 117 3.10 11.89 -10.47
CA GLN A 117 3.80 12.82 -9.60
C GLN A 117 5.22 13.13 -10.11
N PRO A 118 5.77 14.30 -9.75
CA PRO A 118 7.15 14.64 -10.06
C PRO A 118 8.15 13.59 -9.56
N ASP A 119 9.22 13.36 -10.31
CA ASP A 119 10.22 12.35 -9.96
C ASP A 119 10.89 12.64 -8.61
N GLU A 120 11.06 13.90 -8.25
CA GLU A 120 11.58 14.29 -6.94
C GLU A 120 10.68 13.82 -5.81
N TYR A 121 9.36 13.97 -5.96
CA TYR A 121 8.39 13.48 -4.97
C TYR A 121 8.45 11.97 -4.82
N LYS A 122 8.40 11.24 -5.95
CA LYS A 122 8.46 9.77 -5.97
C LYS A 122 9.74 9.24 -5.32
N LYS A 123 10.88 9.84 -5.67
CA LYS A 123 12.19 9.48 -5.10
C LYS A 123 12.24 9.74 -3.59
N ALA A 124 11.83 10.93 -3.15
CA ALA A 124 11.84 11.29 -1.73
C ALA A 124 10.93 10.39 -0.89
N LEU A 125 9.72 10.09 -1.40
CA LEU A 125 8.76 9.23 -0.70
C LEU A 125 9.29 7.79 -0.55
N LEU A 126 9.90 7.24 -1.62
CA LEU A 126 10.39 5.86 -1.66
C LEU A 126 11.84 5.72 -1.15
N GLU A 127 12.47 6.82 -0.72
CA GLU A 127 13.86 6.77 -0.26
C GLU A 127 14.02 5.94 1.02
N THR A 128 15.00 5.04 1.01
CA THR A 128 15.35 4.18 2.15
C THR A 128 16.84 3.82 2.10
N ASP A 129 17.47 3.66 3.26
CA ASP A 129 18.83 3.12 3.39
C ASP A 129 18.88 1.58 3.44
N GLY A 130 17.74 0.91 3.26
CA GLY A 130 17.65 -0.54 3.35
C GLY A 130 16.70 -1.12 2.32
N ILE A 131 15.58 -1.67 2.75
CA ILE A 131 14.67 -2.44 1.90
C ILE A 131 13.30 -1.79 1.74
N ARG A 132 12.65 -2.09 0.61
CA ARG A 132 11.24 -1.76 0.36
C ARG A 132 10.40 -3.02 0.39
N ILE A 133 9.23 -2.93 1.00
CA ILE A 133 8.25 -4.03 1.06
C ILE A 133 6.93 -3.53 0.51
N GLY A 134 6.37 -4.23 -0.47
CA GLY A 134 5.01 -4.02 -0.96
C GLY A 134 4.05 -5.01 -0.33
N ILE A 135 2.90 -4.57 0.13
CA ILE A 135 1.87 -5.45 0.70
C ILE A 135 0.54 -5.20 -0.01
N GLU A 136 0.02 -6.21 -0.68
CA GLU A 136 -1.29 -6.17 -1.33
C GLU A 136 -1.87 -7.57 -1.49
N ALA A 137 -3.14 -7.77 -1.13
CA ALA A 137 -3.87 -9.04 -1.37
C ALA A 137 -4.22 -9.21 -2.86
N SER A 138 -3.20 -9.27 -3.70
CA SER A 138 -3.21 -9.34 -5.16
C SER A 138 -1.90 -9.98 -5.62
N ILE A 139 -1.75 -10.28 -6.92
CA ILE A 139 -0.45 -10.65 -7.48
C ILE A 139 0.49 -9.45 -7.58
N GLY A 140 1.80 -9.69 -7.53
CA GLY A 140 2.84 -8.65 -7.51
C GLY A 140 3.09 -7.93 -8.85
N PHE A 141 2.28 -8.17 -9.87
CA PHE A 141 2.47 -7.57 -11.19
C PHE A 141 2.37 -6.03 -11.13
N GLY A 142 3.43 -5.36 -11.58
CA GLY A 142 3.53 -3.90 -11.60
C GLY A 142 4.10 -3.28 -10.32
N TRP A 143 4.43 -4.08 -9.30
CA TRP A 143 5.05 -3.58 -8.08
C TRP A 143 6.55 -3.32 -8.19
N ASP A 144 7.25 -3.99 -9.10
CA ASP A 144 8.71 -3.92 -9.25
C ASP A 144 9.22 -2.48 -9.39
N LYS A 145 8.49 -1.62 -10.11
CA LYS A 145 8.87 -0.21 -10.31
C LYS A 145 8.91 0.63 -9.03
N TYR A 146 8.18 0.22 -7.98
CA TYR A 146 8.16 0.89 -6.67
C TYR A 146 9.15 0.25 -5.69
N LEU A 147 9.30 -1.06 -5.79
CA LEU A 147 10.11 -1.84 -4.87
C LEU A 147 11.60 -1.80 -5.23
N GLY A 148 11.92 -1.74 -6.53
CA GLY A 148 13.29 -1.81 -7.03
C GLY A 148 13.91 -3.20 -6.85
N ASP A 149 15.20 -3.34 -7.19
CA ASP A 149 15.88 -4.64 -7.29
C ASP A 149 16.02 -5.38 -5.94
N ASN A 150 16.04 -4.65 -4.82
CA ASN A 150 16.19 -5.22 -3.47
C ASN A 150 14.87 -5.25 -2.69
N GLY A 151 13.74 -4.97 -3.36
CA GLY A 151 12.44 -4.95 -2.72
C GLY A 151 11.77 -6.31 -2.70
N PHE A 152 10.77 -6.45 -1.82
CA PHE A 152 10.00 -7.69 -1.65
C PHE A 152 8.51 -7.38 -1.73
N PHE A 153 7.78 -8.28 -2.34
CA PHE A 153 6.33 -8.20 -2.41
C PHE A 153 5.71 -9.32 -1.56
N VAL A 154 4.80 -8.93 -0.69
CA VAL A 154 3.95 -9.84 0.09
C VAL A 154 2.54 -9.77 -0.45
N GLY A 155 2.08 -10.87 -1.02
CA GLY A 155 0.78 -10.96 -1.70
C GLY A 155 0.49 -12.36 -2.19
N MET A 156 -0.31 -12.47 -3.24
CA MET A 156 -0.82 -13.73 -3.77
C MET A 156 0.08 -14.29 -4.86
N ASN A 157 0.31 -15.62 -4.83
CA ASN A 157 1.05 -16.34 -5.85
C ASN A 157 0.19 -17.34 -6.64
N GLY A 158 -1.13 -17.36 -6.41
CA GLY A 158 -2.07 -18.27 -7.04
C GLY A 158 -3.51 -17.85 -6.75
N PHE A 159 -4.44 -18.75 -7.04
CA PHE A 159 -5.86 -18.49 -6.81
C PHE A 159 -6.16 -18.25 -5.32
N GLY A 160 -7.13 -17.36 -5.07
CA GLY A 160 -7.69 -17.15 -3.75
C GLY A 160 -8.51 -18.37 -3.26
N ALA A 161 -8.95 -18.30 -2.03
CA ALA A 161 -9.81 -19.28 -1.39
C ALA A 161 -11.05 -18.58 -0.80
N SER A 162 -11.99 -19.35 -0.26
CA SER A 162 -13.20 -18.85 0.38
C SER A 162 -13.20 -19.27 1.84
N ALA A 163 -12.98 -18.32 2.73
CA ALA A 163 -13.01 -18.48 4.19
C ALA A 163 -13.21 -17.08 4.84
N PRO A 164 -13.34 -16.95 6.17
CA PRO A 164 -13.21 -15.68 6.86
C PRO A 164 -11.91 -14.96 6.54
N ALA A 165 -11.95 -13.63 6.45
CA ALA A 165 -10.78 -12.85 6.04
C ALA A 165 -9.53 -13.10 6.90
N PRO A 166 -9.59 -13.16 8.25
CA PRO A 166 -8.41 -13.46 9.06
C PRO A 166 -7.75 -14.78 8.69
N ASP A 167 -8.53 -15.84 8.50
CA ASP A 167 -8.03 -17.17 8.14
C ASP A 167 -7.34 -17.16 6.77
N LEU A 168 -7.87 -16.36 5.82
CA LEU A 168 -7.27 -16.21 4.50
C LEU A 168 -5.97 -15.40 4.53
N PHE A 169 -5.93 -14.33 5.28
CA PHE A 169 -4.71 -13.54 5.45
C PHE A 169 -3.57 -14.37 6.05
N ASP A 170 -3.89 -15.21 7.04
CA ASP A 170 -2.92 -16.14 7.64
C ASP A 170 -2.53 -17.25 6.67
N TYR A 171 -3.49 -17.86 5.98
CA TYR A 171 -3.24 -18.92 5.02
C TYR A 171 -2.33 -18.49 3.85
N PHE A 172 -2.51 -17.25 3.37
CA PHE A 172 -1.70 -16.68 2.29
C PHE A 172 -0.46 -15.93 2.79
N GLU A 173 -0.19 -15.98 4.09
CA GLU A 173 0.95 -15.32 4.71
C GLU A 173 0.99 -13.80 4.46
N ILE A 174 -0.17 -13.17 4.24
CA ILE A 174 -0.30 -11.71 4.13
C ILE A 174 -0.58 -11.16 5.54
N ASN A 175 0.35 -11.34 6.44
CA ASN A 175 0.22 -10.98 7.84
C ASN A 175 1.51 -10.35 8.40
N LYS A 176 1.40 -9.76 9.59
CA LYS A 176 2.49 -9.07 10.26
C LYS A 176 3.71 -9.98 10.47
N GLU A 177 3.47 -11.21 10.90
CA GLU A 177 4.50 -12.18 11.26
C GLU A 177 5.39 -12.53 10.07
N HIS A 178 4.78 -12.77 8.92
CA HIS A 178 5.50 -13.07 7.67
C HIS A 178 6.30 -11.87 7.17
N VAL A 179 5.70 -10.67 7.18
CA VAL A 179 6.39 -9.43 6.79
C VAL A 179 7.61 -9.18 7.69
N LEU A 180 7.46 -9.31 9.02
CA LEU A 180 8.57 -9.16 9.97
C LEU A 180 9.67 -10.18 9.74
N LYS A 181 9.32 -11.44 9.42
CA LYS A 181 10.28 -12.49 9.09
C LYS A 181 11.13 -12.09 7.88
N ILE A 182 10.50 -11.68 6.77
CA ILE A 182 11.19 -11.24 5.57
C ILE A 182 12.16 -10.07 5.91
N ILE A 183 11.69 -9.07 6.64
CA ILE A 183 12.51 -7.92 7.02
C ILE A 183 13.75 -8.36 7.80
N LYS A 184 13.58 -9.22 8.81
CA LYS A 184 14.68 -9.70 9.67
C LYS A 184 15.68 -10.60 8.94
N GLU A 185 15.28 -11.28 7.90
CA GLU A 185 16.17 -12.09 7.05
C GLU A 185 16.99 -11.24 6.06
N LYS A 186 16.57 -10.00 5.79
CA LYS A 186 17.11 -9.15 4.73
C LYS A 186 17.86 -7.91 5.22
N LEU A 187 17.69 -7.53 6.49
CA LEU A 187 18.47 -6.48 7.15
C LEU A 187 19.77 -7.02 7.72
#